data_fb8e43195985738a519268d8c0828e02
#
_entry.id   fb8e43195985738a519268d8c0828e02
#
_cell.length_a   1.000
_cell.length_b   1.000
_cell.length_c   1.000
_cell.angle_alpha   90.00
_cell.angle_beta   90.00
_cell.angle_gamma   90.00
#
_symmetry.space_group_name_H-M   'P 1'
#
loop_
_entity.id
_entity.type
_entity.pdbx_description
1 polymer ?
#
loop_
_entity_poly.entity_id
_entity_poly.type
_entity_poly.pdbx_seq_one_letter_code
_entity_poly.pdbx_strand_id
1 'polypeptide(L)'
;MSAADDRDRESEERKVSDRAHNFIQRLYRDPRYLLIGKIERFGRELIAFVEGCTMISATGEVRGQALVNSEYEITGRPDGERPYHHESLVEYYLSTEGKAGGALGDDDFLLLREESWQYYVRRNFDFLLGDYPQARDDAEHNLAIWNLLEQSEVSEEARWSYLRWWPWIERDRAIAEALLSLRHEQPEEAATELYRAQRAIAQYGERHADRYAQEEGDSKELCDHMRQQIAGLVEVLREDDGLPESMEHRLDEAIARGDEEEVERLRREMIRRAVGEGE
;
A
#
# COMPACT_ATOMS: atom_id res chain seq x y z
N MET A 1 13.84 14.55 -40.89
CA MET A 1 13.54 13.49 -39.93
C MET A 1 12.78 14.17 -38.81
N SER A 2 11.51 13.89 -38.72
CA SER A 2 10.49 14.68 -38.03
C SER A 2 10.35 14.23 -36.58
N ALA A 3 10.20 15.22 -35.68
CA ALA A 3 9.89 15.04 -34.24
C ALA A 3 8.45 14.52 -33.99
N ALA A 4 7.83 13.88 -34.98
CA ALA A 4 6.49 13.30 -34.89
C ALA A 4 6.49 11.79 -34.62
N ASP A 5 7.66 11.13 -34.68
CA ASP A 5 7.77 9.66 -34.59
C ASP A 5 8.10 9.15 -33.18
N ASP A 6 8.26 10.05 -32.19
CA ASP A 6 8.62 9.69 -30.81
C ASP A 6 7.41 9.64 -29.86
N ARG A 7 6.19 9.99 -30.33
CA ARG A 7 4.98 9.95 -29.50
C ARG A 7 4.18 8.66 -29.57
N ASP A 8 4.50 7.77 -30.50
CA ASP A 8 3.77 6.50 -30.69
C ASP A 8 4.48 5.29 -30.07
N ARG A 9 5.49 5.53 -29.21
CA ARG A 9 6.08 4.50 -28.34
C ARG A 9 5.69 4.70 -26.87
N GLU A 10 4.46 5.11 -26.59
CA GLU A 10 3.82 4.66 -25.35
C GLU A 10 3.61 3.16 -25.55
N SER A 11 4.51 2.37 -24.98
CA SER A 11 4.35 0.92 -24.89
C SER A 11 2.92 0.69 -24.42
N GLU A 12 2.13 -0.08 -25.15
CA GLU A 12 0.83 -0.55 -24.69
C GLU A 12 1.09 -1.34 -23.39
N GLU A 13 1.06 -0.63 -22.26
CA GLU A 13 1.15 -1.25 -20.96
C GLU A 13 0.05 -2.30 -20.89
N ARG A 14 0.42 -3.55 -20.58
CA ARG A 14 -0.54 -4.62 -20.42
C ARG A 14 -1.55 -4.23 -19.35
N LYS A 15 -2.83 -4.17 -19.72
CA LYS A 15 -3.91 -3.93 -18.76
C LYS A 15 -4.19 -5.23 -18.01
N VAL A 16 -4.37 -5.13 -16.71
CA VAL A 16 -4.91 -6.24 -15.91
C VAL A 16 -6.34 -6.56 -16.36
N SER A 17 -6.79 -7.78 -16.15
CA SER A 17 -8.13 -8.23 -16.53
C SER A 17 -9.24 -7.39 -15.87
N ASP A 18 -10.40 -7.36 -16.52
CA ASP A 18 -11.59 -6.67 -15.96
C ASP A 18 -11.99 -7.23 -14.58
N ARG A 19 -11.78 -8.54 -14.33
CA ARG A 19 -12.05 -9.15 -13.03
C ARG A 19 -11.09 -8.66 -11.96
N ALA A 20 -9.80 -8.57 -12.27
CA ALA A 20 -8.80 -8.02 -11.35
C ALA A 20 -9.10 -6.54 -11.08
N HIS A 21 -9.40 -5.76 -12.11
CA HIS A 21 -9.83 -4.38 -11.94
C HIS A 21 -11.08 -4.26 -11.05
N ASN A 22 -12.12 -5.05 -11.29
CA ASN A 22 -13.33 -5.06 -10.46
C ASN A 22 -13.08 -5.53 -9.03
N PHE A 23 -12.11 -6.43 -8.82
CA PHE A 23 -11.69 -6.84 -7.47
C PHE A 23 -11.06 -5.65 -6.73
N ILE A 24 -10.13 -4.93 -7.35
CA ILE A 24 -9.50 -3.72 -6.81
C ILE A 24 -10.55 -2.65 -6.51
N GLN A 25 -11.48 -2.38 -7.44
CA GLN A 25 -12.56 -1.42 -7.22
C GLN A 25 -13.41 -1.74 -5.98
N ARG A 26 -13.70 -3.02 -5.72
CA ARG A 26 -14.45 -3.43 -4.53
C ARG A 26 -13.62 -3.36 -3.25
N LEU A 27 -12.32 -3.65 -3.34
CA LEU A 27 -11.41 -3.66 -2.20
C LEU A 27 -11.19 -2.25 -1.63
N TYR A 28 -11.06 -1.26 -2.52
CA TYR A 28 -10.70 0.11 -2.14
C TYR A 28 -11.86 1.10 -2.13
N ARG A 29 -13.07 0.67 -2.55
CA ARG A 29 -14.23 1.54 -2.55
C ARG A 29 -14.71 1.83 -1.13
N ASP A 30 -14.62 3.09 -0.74
CA ASP A 30 -15.20 3.60 0.50
C ASP A 30 -16.49 4.36 0.18
N PRO A 31 -17.65 3.97 0.74
CA PRO A 31 -18.93 4.60 0.45
C PRO A 31 -19.01 6.08 0.90
N ARG A 32 -18.08 6.55 1.71
CA ARG A 32 -17.98 7.97 2.08
C ARG A 32 -17.58 8.85 0.91
N TYR A 33 -16.79 8.31 -0.04
CA TYR A 33 -16.32 9.05 -1.22
C TYR A 33 -17.22 8.76 -2.41
N LEU A 34 -18.00 9.75 -2.80
CA LEU A 34 -19.06 9.61 -3.80
C LEU A 34 -18.54 9.79 -5.23
N LEU A 35 -17.59 10.70 -5.41
CA LEU A 35 -16.95 11.01 -6.69
C LEU A 35 -15.46 11.18 -6.47
N ILE A 36 -14.66 10.56 -7.33
CA ILE A 36 -13.20 10.65 -7.32
C ILE A 36 -12.75 10.78 -8.77
N GLY A 37 -11.84 11.71 -9.04
CA GLY A 37 -11.31 11.90 -10.39
C GLY A 37 -10.08 12.78 -10.43
N LYS A 38 -9.25 12.61 -11.46
CA LYS A 38 -8.14 13.51 -11.75
C LYS A 38 -8.67 14.76 -12.45
N ILE A 39 -8.21 15.91 -12.03
CA ILE A 39 -8.53 17.21 -12.62
C ILE A 39 -7.26 18.01 -12.87
N GLU A 40 -7.32 18.95 -13.82
CA GLU A 40 -6.27 19.96 -13.99
C GLU A 40 -6.80 21.31 -13.49
N ARG A 41 -6.07 21.95 -12.57
CA ARG A 41 -6.44 23.24 -12.03
C ARG A 41 -5.20 24.12 -11.83
N PHE A 42 -5.21 25.30 -12.43
CA PHE A 42 -4.08 26.25 -12.39
C PHE A 42 -2.74 25.65 -12.87
N GLY A 43 -2.79 24.75 -13.88
CA GLY A 43 -1.60 24.08 -14.41
C GLY A 43 -1.02 22.98 -13.50
N ARG A 44 -1.81 22.49 -12.54
CA ARG A 44 -1.49 21.39 -11.64
C ARG A 44 -2.51 20.27 -11.79
N GLU A 45 -2.04 19.05 -11.82
CA GLU A 45 -2.90 17.87 -11.76
C GLU A 45 -3.21 17.54 -10.29
N LEU A 46 -4.48 17.34 -9.99
CA LEU A 46 -4.99 17.09 -8.65
C LEU A 46 -5.96 15.90 -8.67
N ILE A 47 -6.12 15.24 -7.52
CA ILE A 47 -7.24 14.32 -7.30
C ILE A 47 -8.34 15.11 -6.61
N ALA A 48 -9.46 15.31 -7.31
CA ALA A 48 -10.66 15.89 -6.72
C ALA A 48 -11.60 14.80 -6.24
N PHE A 49 -12.19 14.99 -5.07
CA PHE A 49 -13.15 14.04 -4.51
C PHE A 49 -14.27 14.73 -3.75
N VAL A 50 -15.40 14.04 -3.64
CA VAL A 50 -16.57 14.49 -2.88
C VAL A 50 -16.83 13.52 -1.75
N GLU A 51 -16.73 14.00 -0.53
CA GLU A 51 -17.00 13.23 0.68
C GLU A 51 -18.38 13.54 1.24
N GLY A 52 -19.14 12.49 1.59
CA GLY A 52 -20.39 12.60 2.33
C GLY A 52 -20.11 12.65 3.83
N CYS A 53 -20.35 13.79 4.46
CA CYS A 53 -20.13 14.00 5.88
C CYS A 53 -21.46 14.07 6.64
N THR A 54 -21.56 13.38 7.78
CA THR A 54 -22.67 13.54 8.72
C THR A 54 -22.42 14.74 9.62
N MET A 55 -23.28 15.74 9.54
CA MET A 55 -23.21 16.90 10.43
C MET A 55 -23.78 16.55 11.80
N ILE A 56 -22.96 16.74 12.84
CA ILE A 56 -23.35 16.50 14.23
C ILE A 56 -23.34 17.85 14.97
N SER A 57 -24.36 18.11 15.80
CA SER A 57 -24.39 19.28 16.67
C SER A 57 -23.36 19.18 17.80
N ALA A 58 -23.07 20.29 18.47
CA ALA A 58 -22.24 20.29 19.67
C ALA A 58 -22.81 19.42 20.82
N THR A 59 -24.09 19.05 20.75
CA THR A 59 -24.77 18.15 21.68
C THR A 59 -24.81 16.70 21.23
N GLY A 60 -24.14 16.35 20.08
CA GLY A 60 -24.07 14.98 19.55
C GLY A 60 -25.27 14.58 18.69
N GLU A 61 -26.24 15.47 18.42
CA GLU A 61 -27.39 15.17 17.56
C GLU A 61 -27.02 15.28 16.07
N VAL A 62 -27.47 14.30 15.26
CA VAL A 62 -27.33 14.35 13.80
C VAL A 62 -28.19 15.46 13.24
N ARG A 63 -27.59 16.46 12.58
CA ARG A 63 -28.27 17.60 11.96
C ARG A 63 -28.54 17.45 10.47
N GLY A 64 -27.89 16.48 9.84
CA GLY A 64 -28.03 16.22 8.41
C GLY A 64 -26.79 15.64 7.79
N GLN A 65 -26.78 15.62 6.44
CA GLN A 65 -25.61 15.25 5.65
C GLN A 65 -25.14 16.46 4.84
N ALA A 66 -23.83 16.61 4.70
CA ALA A 66 -23.18 17.59 3.85
C ALA A 66 -22.29 16.88 2.83
N LEU A 67 -22.09 17.53 1.69
CA LEU A 67 -21.10 17.12 0.70
C LEU A 67 -19.92 18.09 0.80
N VAL A 68 -18.74 17.55 0.99
CA VAL A 68 -17.49 18.33 1.03
C VAL A 68 -16.68 18.00 -0.21
N ASN A 69 -16.32 19.02 -0.96
CA ASN A 69 -15.40 18.90 -2.09
C ASN A 69 -13.98 19.16 -1.57
N SER A 70 -13.06 18.25 -1.86
CA SER A 70 -11.67 18.35 -1.46
C SER A 70 -10.77 17.97 -2.64
N GLU A 71 -9.52 18.39 -2.55
CA GLU A 71 -8.51 18.17 -3.57
C GLU A 71 -7.21 17.73 -2.90
N TYR A 72 -6.53 16.73 -3.50
CA TYR A 72 -5.19 16.30 -3.11
C TYR A 72 -4.21 16.51 -4.25
N GLU A 73 -2.98 16.87 -3.91
CA GLU A 73 -1.85 16.81 -4.85
C GLU A 73 -1.63 15.36 -5.31
N ILE A 74 -1.29 15.18 -6.58
CA ILE A 74 -0.98 13.84 -7.10
C ILE A 74 0.33 13.31 -6.50
N THR A 75 1.32 14.19 -6.32
CA THR A 75 2.64 13.82 -5.78
C THR A 75 3.00 14.66 -4.56
N GLY A 76 3.99 14.23 -3.80
CA GLY A 76 4.37 14.90 -2.55
C GLY A 76 3.31 14.72 -1.46
N ARG A 77 3.26 15.64 -0.51
CA ARG A 77 2.24 15.60 0.55
C ARG A 77 0.84 15.91 -0.01
N PRO A 78 -0.19 15.11 0.30
CA PRO A 78 -1.51 15.24 -0.32
C PRO A 78 -2.18 16.60 -0.14
N ASP A 79 -1.99 17.28 0.98
CA ASP A 79 -2.52 18.64 1.23
C ASP A 79 -1.70 19.76 0.56
N GLY A 80 -0.56 19.42 -0.08
CA GLY A 80 0.34 20.38 -0.73
C GLY A 80 1.18 21.21 0.24
N GLU A 81 1.10 20.95 1.55
CA GLU A 81 1.94 21.64 2.53
C GLU A 81 3.38 21.11 2.52
N ARG A 82 4.31 21.97 2.94
CA ARG A 82 5.74 21.65 3.06
C ARG A 82 6.21 21.94 4.46
N PRO A 83 6.01 20.99 5.40
CA PRO A 83 6.39 21.16 6.79
C PRO A 83 7.89 21.37 6.91
N TYR A 84 8.30 22.40 7.63
CA TYR A 84 9.72 22.75 7.83
C TYR A 84 10.53 22.86 6.52
N HIS A 85 9.89 23.25 5.40
CA HIS A 85 10.45 23.31 4.03
C HIS A 85 10.82 21.96 3.40
N HIS A 86 10.34 20.84 3.95
CA HIS A 86 10.46 19.49 3.40
C HIS A 86 9.18 19.06 2.67
N GLU A 87 9.29 18.07 1.79
CA GLU A 87 8.13 17.54 1.05
C GLU A 87 7.14 16.81 1.98
N SER A 88 7.62 16.34 3.15
CA SER A 88 6.80 15.64 4.15
C SER A 88 7.44 15.73 5.54
N LEU A 89 6.68 15.37 6.58
CA LEU A 89 7.22 15.22 7.94
C LEU A 89 8.23 14.06 8.02
N VAL A 90 7.98 12.97 7.28
CA VAL A 90 8.93 11.85 7.21
C VAL A 90 10.29 12.34 6.72
N GLU A 91 10.31 13.10 5.62
CA GLU A 91 11.56 13.65 5.08
C GLU A 91 12.26 14.56 6.10
N TYR A 92 11.49 15.43 6.76
CA TYR A 92 12.02 16.27 7.82
C TYR A 92 12.66 15.45 8.94
N TYR A 93 11.94 14.49 9.53
CA TYR A 93 12.47 13.69 10.65
C TYR A 93 13.64 12.78 10.25
N LEU A 94 13.73 12.36 9.01
CA LEU A 94 14.89 11.61 8.49
C LEU A 94 16.08 12.50 8.16
N SER A 95 15.88 13.82 8.03
CA SER A 95 16.94 14.78 7.77
C SER A 95 17.89 14.97 8.97
N THR A 96 19.01 15.62 8.74
CA THR A 96 19.95 16.00 9.81
C THR A 96 19.30 16.99 10.79
N GLU A 97 18.45 17.88 10.28
CA GLU A 97 17.77 18.91 11.07
C GLU A 97 16.74 18.30 12.01
N GLY A 98 15.88 17.38 11.50
CA GLY A 98 14.93 16.65 12.32
C GLY A 98 15.59 15.77 13.37
N LYS A 99 16.68 15.08 13.03
CA LYS A 99 17.46 14.28 13.99
C LYS A 99 18.10 15.12 15.09
N ALA A 100 18.48 16.34 14.81
CA ALA A 100 19.03 17.27 15.81
C ALA A 100 17.97 17.77 16.81
N GLY A 101 16.66 17.66 16.46
CA GLY A 101 15.53 18.02 17.31
C GLY A 101 15.28 17.07 18.49
N GLY A 102 15.90 15.88 18.47
CA GLY A 102 15.76 14.88 19.53
C GLY A 102 14.85 13.69 19.16
N ALA A 103 14.44 12.92 20.18
CA ALA A 103 13.53 11.81 20.01
C ALA A 103 12.11 12.30 19.71
N LEU A 104 11.36 11.52 18.89
CA LEU A 104 9.95 11.81 18.58
C LEU A 104 9.09 11.70 19.84
N GLY A 105 8.32 12.75 20.11
CA GLY A 105 7.37 12.82 21.22
C GLY A 105 5.90 12.65 20.80
N ASP A 106 4.99 12.85 21.75
CA ASP A 106 3.56 12.65 21.52
C ASP A 106 2.98 13.64 20.49
N ASP A 107 3.46 14.89 20.45
CA ASP A 107 3.01 15.88 19.46
C ASP A 107 3.46 15.47 18.04
N ASP A 108 4.70 14.98 17.89
CA ASP A 108 5.22 14.48 16.63
C ASP A 108 4.42 13.25 16.16
N PHE A 109 4.06 12.36 17.08
CA PHE A 109 3.19 11.22 16.79
C PHE A 109 1.85 11.65 16.20
N LEU A 110 1.20 12.67 16.77
CA LEU A 110 -0.08 13.16 16.25
C LEU A 110 0.06 13.73 14.84
N LEU A 111 1.13 14.48 14.57
CA LEU A 111 1.40 15.05 13.24
C LEU A 111 1.69 13.96 12.20
N LEU A 112 2.53 12.98 12.54
CA LEU A 112 2.83 11.85 11.66
C LEU A 112 1.59 10.98 11.38
N ARG A 113 0.72 10.79 12.37
CA ARG A 113 -0.54 10.06 12.20
C ARG A 113 -1.50 10.78 11.25
N GLU A 114 -1.58 12.12 11.35
CA GLU A 114 -2.38 12.94 10.43
C GLU A 114 -1.84 12.86 9.00
N GLU A 115 -0.53 13.00 8.83
CA GLU A 115 0.11 12.83 7.53
C GLU A 115 -0.16 11.43 6.96
N SER A 116 0.02 10.38 7.77
CA SER A 116 -0.27 9.01 7.35
C SER A 116 -1.69 8.80 6.85
N TRP A 117 -2.67 9.46 7.51
CA TRP A 117 -4.07 9.40 7.08
C TRP A 117 -4.29 10.00 5.70
N GLN A 118 -3.65 11.13 5.40
CA GLN A 118 -3.76 11.76 4.07
C GLN A 118 -3.20 10.85 2.97
N TYR A 119 -2.01 10.25 3.18
CA TYR A 119 -1.42 9.28 2.26
C TYR A 119 -2.27 8.01 2.12
N TYR A 120 -2.87 7.52 3.20
CA TYR A 120 -3.80 6.39 3.15
C TYR A 120 -5.02 6.70 2.26
N VAL A 121 -5.64 7.87 2.41
CA VAL A 121 -6.82 8.25 1.62
C VAL A 121 -6.44 8.40 0.14
N ARG A 122 -5.34 9.10 -0.18
CA ARG A 122 -4.88 9.25 -1.56
C ARG A 122 -4.55 7.90 -2.19
N ARG A 123 -3.86 7.02 -1.49
CA ARG A 123 -3.56 5.66 -1.95
C ARG A 123 -4.82 4.88 -2.38
N ASN A 124 -5.90 4.98 -1.60
CA ASN A 124 -7.16 4.35 -1.98
C ASN A 124 -7.71 4.93 -3.29
N PHE A 125 -7.60 6.25 -3.48
CA PHE A 125 -8.01 6.89 -4.74
C PHE A 125 -7.13 6.47 -5.91
N ASP A 126 -5.82 6.36 -5.71
CA ASP A 126 -4.88 5.90 -6.74
C ASP A 126 -5.19 4.49 -7.20
N PHE A 127 -5.52 3.57 -6.30
CA PHE A 127 -6.02 2.25 -6.67
C PHE A 127 -7.30 2.31 -7.51
N LEU A 128 -8.26 3.16 -7.15
CA LEU A 128 -9.52 3.34 -7.89
C LEU A 128 -9.30 3.99 -9.25
N LEU A 129 -8.29 4.86 -9.38
CA LEU A 129 -7.90 5.53 -10.62
C LEU A 129 -6.91 4.71 -11.47
N GLY A 130 -6.40 3.59 -10.95
CA GLY A 130 -5.42 2.74 -11.60
C GLY A 130 -4.00 3.31 -11.60
N ASP A 131 -3.70 4.27 -10.73
CA ASP A 131 -2.36 4.85 -10.55
C ASP A 131 -1.55 4.04 -9.52
N TYR A 132 -1.16 2.83 -9.92
CA TYR A 132 -0.45 1.91 -9.02
C TYR A 132 0.95 2.39 -8.61
N PRO A 133 1.72 3.15 -9.45
CA PRO A 133 2.97 3.75 -9.00
C PRO A 133 2.77 4.65 -7.78
N GLN A 134 1.79 5.57 -7.85
CA GLN A 134 1.52 6.48 -6.74
C GLN A 134 0.96 5.73 -5.51
N ALA A 135 0.09 4.73 -5.73
CA ALA A 135 -0.42 3.90 -4.64
C ALA A 135 0.70 3.16 -3.88
N ARG A 136 1.71 2.65 -4.60
CA ARG A 136 2.91 2.05 -4.01
C ARG A 136 3.70 3.07 -3.19
N ASP A 137 4.01 4.21 -3.78
CA ASP A 137 4.81 5.25 -3.15
C ASP A 137 4.14 5.78 -1.88
N ASP A 138 2.81 5.90 -1.86
CA ASP A 138 2.04 6.26 -0.67
C ASP A 138 2.05 5.17 0.41
N ALA A 139 2.04 3.90 0.02
CA ALA A 139 2.20 2.81 0.97
C ALA A 139 3.60 2.79 1.58
N GLU A 140 4.64 3.00 0.78
CA GLU A 140 6.03 3.11 1.24
C GLU A 140 6.23 4.30 2.19
N HIS A 141 5.58 5.44 1.90
CA HIS A 141 5.58 6.58 2.82
C HIS A 141 4.98 6.21 4.18
N ASN A 142 3.85 5.50 4.20
CA ASN A 142 3.25 5.04 5.44
C ASN A 142 4.11 4.00 6.18
N LEU A 143 4.84 3.14 5.47
CA LEU A 143 5.84 2.25 6.06
C LEU A 143 7.03 3.01 6.65
N ALA A 144 7.45 4.12 6.04
CA ALA A 144 8.48 4.98 6.59
C ALA A 144 8.03 5.64 7.91
N ILE A 145 6.76 6.10 8.00
CA ILE A 145 6.17 6.58 9.26
C ILE A 145 6.17 5.44 10.30
N TRP A 146 5.76 4.23 9.89
CA TRP A 146 5.74 3.06 10.77
C TRP A 146 7.13 2.80 11.38
N ASN A 147 8.19 2.80 10.56
CA ASN A 147 9.57 2.62 11.00
C ASN A 147 10.05 3.72 11.96
N LEU A 148 9.67 4.98 11.73
CA LEU A 148 9.99 6.09 12.62
C LEU A 148 9.32 5.90 13.99
N LEU A 149 8.04 5.52 14.01
CA LEU A 149 7.28 5.35 15.23
C LEU A 149 7.70 4.10 16.01
N GLU A 150 8.09 3.01 15.35
CA GLU A 150 8.62 1.81 16.01
C GLU A 150 9.86 2.12 16.85
N GLN A 151 10.70 3.04 16.38
CA GLN A 151 11.95 3.46 17.03
C GLN A 151 11.81 4.67 17.97
N SER A 152 10.58 5.21 18.11
CA SER A 152 10.31 6.42 18.89
C SER A 152 10.20 6.14 20.40
N GLU A 153 10.31 7.20 21.22
CA GLU A 153 10.09 7.18 22.66
C GLU A 153 8.62 7.45 23.06
N VAL A 154 7.71 7.51 22.08
CA VAL A 154 6.27 7.61 22.30
C VAL A 154 5.77 6.42 23.12
N SER A 155 4.70 6.62 23.92
CA SER A 155 4.16 5.54 24.77
C SER A 155 3.81 4.29 23.95
N GLU A 156 3.92 3.12 24.57
CA GLU A 156 3.68 1.83 23.90
C GLU A 156 2.25 1.73 23.35
N GLU A 157 1.27 2.25 24.09
CA GLU A 157 -0.12 2.28 23.68
C GLU A 157 -0.34 3.19 22.46
N ALA A 158 0.25 4.39 22.47
CA ALA A 158 0.15 5.31 21.35
C ALA A 158 0.82 4.72 20.10
N ARG A 159 2.03 4.14 20.23
CA ARG A 159 2.70 3.44 19.13
C ARG A 159 1.85 2.31 18.59
N TRP A 160 1.33 1.43 19.46
CA TRP A 160 0.52 0.31 19.04
C TRP A 160 -0.75 0.74 18.31
N SER A 161 -1.36 1.84 18.69
CA SER A 161 -2.53 2.38 18.00
C SER A 161 -2.30 2.62 16.50
N TYR A 162 -1.04 2.81 16.09
CA TYR A 162 -0.61 2.94 14.70
C TYR A 162 0.03 1.64 14.17
N LEU A 163 0.96 1.05 14.91
CA LEU A 163 1.74 -0.09 14.46
C LEU A 163 0.87 -1.31 14.09
N ARG A 164 -0.26 -1.50 14.76
CA ARG A 164 -1.22 -2.57 14.45
C ARG A 164 -1.73 -2.54 13.01
N TRP A 165 -1.67 -1.41 12.30
CA TRP A 165 -2.12 -1.26 10.92
C TRP A 165 -1.09 -1.66 9.87
N TRP A 166 0.10 -2.07 10.28
CA TRP A 166 1.16 -2.53 9.38
C TRP A 166 0.69 -3.58 8.34
N PRO A 167 -0.11 -4.60 8.70
CA PRO A 167 -0.58 -5.59 7.74
C PRO A 167 -1.41 -5.00 6.60
N TRP A 168 -2.15 -3.93 6.88
CA TRP A 168 -2.92 -3.21 5.87
C TRP A 168 -2.01 -2.47 4.89
N ILE A 169 -1.02 -1.75 5.43
CA ILE A 169 -0.08 -0.99 4.61
C ILE A 169 0.75 -1.93 3.73
N GLU A 170 1.24 -3.04 4.29
CA GLU A 170 2.01 -4.04 3.56
C GLU A 170 1.20 -4.73 2.47
N ARG A 171 -0.08 -5.06 2.73
CA ARG A 171 -0.99 -5.57 1.70
C ARG A 171 -1.09 -4.59 0.53
N ASP A 172 -1.32 -3.31 0.80
CA ASP A 172 -1.50 -2.29 -0.23
C ASP A 172 -0.24 -2.11 -1.06
N ARG A 173 0.93 -2.03 -0.41
CA ARG A 173 2.22 -1.94 -1.09
C ARG A 173 2.41 -3.14 -2.05
N ALA A 174 2.19 -4.35 -1.54
CA ALA A 174 2.38 -5.57 -2.33
C ALA A 174 1.39 -5.70 -3.49
N ILE A 175 0.13 -5.30 -3.31
CA ILE A 175 -0.86 -5.28 -4.39
C ILE A 175 -0.44 -4.28 -5.47
N ALA A 176 -0.02 -3.07 -5.10
CA ALA A 176 0.42 -2.07 -6.06
C ALA A 176 1.64 -2.56 -6.85
N GLU A 177 2.65 -3.11 -6.19
CA GLU A 177 3.85 -3.64 -6.82
C GLU A 177 3.54 -4.82 -7.75
N ALA A 178 2.68 -5.75 -7.33
CA ALA A 178 2.28 -6.88 -8.17
C ALA A 178 1.54 -6.42 -9.44
N LEU A 179 0.64 -5.43 -9.32
CA LEU A 179 -0.08 -4.89 -10.49
C LEU A 179 0.85 -4.13 -11.43
N LEU A 180 1.88 -3.45 -10.92
CA LEU A 180 2.95 -2.83 -11.71
C LEU A 180 3.78 -3.89 -12.43
N SER A 181 4.22 -4.93 -11.73
CA SER A 181 4.97 -6.05 -12.32
C SER A 181 4.18 -6.71 -13.46
N LEU A 182 2.87 -6.91 -13.29
CA LEU A 182 2.01 -7.44 -14.36
C LEU A 182 1.92 -6.51 -15.56
N ARG A 183 1.85 -5.19 -15.37
CA ARG A 183 1.89 -4.21 -16.46
C ARG A 183 3.20 -4.26 -17.24
N HIS A 184 4.30 -4.55 -16.56
CA HIS A 184 5.64 -4.70 -17.15
C HIS A 184 5.91 -6.12 -17.67
N GLU A 185 4.89 -6.98 -17.79
CA GLU A 185 5.01 -8.37 -18.25
C GLU A 185 5.92 -9.23 -17.35
N GLN A 186 5.96 -8.97 -16.07
CA GLN A 186 6.75 -9.66 -15.05
C GLN A 186 5.86 -10.44 -14.07
N PRO A 187 5.15 -11.49 -14.52
CA PRO A 187 4.19 -12.20 -13.67
C PRO A 187 4.84 -13.00 -12.53
N GLU A 188 6.10 -13.42 -12.68
CA GLU A 188 6.84 -14.13 -11.63
C GLU A 188 7.17 -13.19 -10.45
N GLU A 189 7.55 -11.95 -10.74
CA GLU A 189 7.79 -10.91 -9.74
C GLU A 189 6.50 -10.58 -8.99
N ALA A 190 5.39 -10.42 -9.74
CA ALA A 190 4.08 -10.19 -9.14
C ALA A 190 3.67 -11.32 -8.18
N ALA A 191 3.84 -12.59 -8.59
CA ALA A 191 3.53 -13.75 -7.76
C ALA A 191 4.41 -13.80 -6.51
N THR A 192 5.69 -13.48 -6.65
CA THR A 192 6.66 -13.49 -5.56
C THR A 192 6.32 -12.41 -4.53
N GLU A 193 5.98 -11.21 -4.98
CA GLU A 193 5.63 -10.09 -4.11
C GLU A 193 4.39 -10.37 -3.28
N LEU A 194 3.32 -10.88 -3.90
CA LEU A 194 2.08 -11.25 -3.20
C LEU A 194 2.31 -12.37 -2.19
N TYR A 195 3.15 -13.36 -2.54
CA TYR A 195 3.49 -14.45 -1.61
C TYR A 195 4.30 -13.95 -0.41
N ARG A 196 5.32 -13.11 -0.65
CA ARG A 196 6.13 -12.51 0.43
C ARG A 196 5.29 -11.70 1.40
N ALA A 197 4.37 -10.88 0.88
CA ALA A 197 3.47 -10.10 1.72
C ALA A 197 2.57 -10.97 2.58
N GLN A 198 1.94 -12.02 2.04
CA GLN A 198 1.14 -12.96 2.81
C GLN A 198 1.94 -13.59 3.96
N ARG A 199 3.17 -13.98 3.69
CA ARG A 199 4.08 -14.58 4.67
C ARG A 199 4.51 -13.57 5.74
N ALA A 200 4.89 -12.36 5.34
CA ALA A 200 5.27 -11.28 6.24
C ALA A 200 4.12 -10.89 7.17
N ILE A 201 2.90 -10.78 6.64
CA ILE A 201 1.69 -10.49 7.44
C ILE A 201 1.39 -11.62 8.43
N ALA A 202 1.56 -12.90 8.04
CA ALA A 202 1.41 -14.02 8.96
C ALA A 202 2.41 -13.94 10.10
N GLN A 203 3.69 -13.74 9.80
CA GLN A 203 4.76 -13.60 10.80
C GLN A 203 4.55 -12.39 11.72
N TYR A 204 4.02 -11.30 11.18
CA TYR A 204 3.66 -10.12 11.97
C TYR A 204 2.53 -10.45 12.96
N GLY A 205 1.48 -11.11 12.50
CA GLY A 205 0.36 -11.58 13.33
C GLY A 205 0.82 -12.52 14.46
N GLU A 206 1.69 -13.49 14.15
CA GLU A 206 2.29 -14.40 15.15
C GLU A 206 3.11 -13.65 16.19
N ARG A 207 3.97 -12.72 15.76
CA ARG A 207 4.82 -11.90 16.65
C ARG A 207 3.99 -11.04 17.61
N HIS A 208 2.85 -10.55 17.18
CA HIS A 208 1.99 -9.65 17.93
C HIS A 208 0.67 -10.29 18.39
N ALA A 209 0.61 -11.63 18.43
CA ALA A 209 -0.61 -12.38 18.75
C ALA A 209 -1.26 -11.96 20.07
N ASP A 210 -0.46 -11.74 21.13
CA ASP A 210 -0.97 -11.32 22.44
C ASP A 210 -1.58 -9.90 22.40
N ARG A 211 -1.07 -9.02 21.53
CA ARG A 211 -1.60 -7.68 21.33
C ARG A 211 -2.92 -7.72 20.55
N TYR A 212 -2.95 -8.45 19.43
CA TYR A 212 -4.18 -8.63 18.65
C TYR A 212 -5.27 -9.35 19.44
N ALA A 213 -4.92 -10.26 20.34
CA ALA A 213 -5.91 -10.93 21.21
C ALA A 213 -6.63 -9.97 22.17
N GLN A 214 -6.06 -8.78 22.43
CA GLN A 214 -6.66 -7.74 23.27
C GLN A 214 -7.50 -6.73 22.47
N GLU A 215 -7.41 -6.76 21.14
CA GLU A 215 -8.21 -5.90 20.27
C GLU A 215 -9.67 -6.36 20.20
N GLU A 216 -10.55 -5.43 19.86
CA GLU A 216 -11.96 -5.68 19.66
C GLU A 216 -12.35 -5.57 18.18
N GLY A 217 -13.44 -6.24 17.80
CA GLY A 217 -13.98 -6.19 16.44
C GLY A 217 -13.00 -6.70 15.38
N ASP A 218 -13.03 -6.07 14.22
CA ASP A 218 -12.28 -6.49 13.03
C ASP A 218 -10.75 -6.39 13.19
N SER A 219 -10.28 -5.57 14.15
CA SER A 219 -8.84 -5.41 14.41
C SER A 219 -8.21 -6.70 14.91
N LYS A 220 -8.95 -7.56 15.62
CA LYS A 220 -8.47 -8.84 16.14
C LYS A 220 -8.04 -9.81 15.06
N GLU A 221 -8.74 -9.80 13.92
CA GLU A 221 -8.53 -10.71 12.79
C GLU A 221 -7.84 -10.01 11.61
N LEU A 222 -7.25 -8.83 11.84
CA LEU A 222 -6.72 -7.98 10.78
C LEU A 222 -5.72 -8.71 9.88
N CYS A 223 -4.76 -9.42 10.46
CA CYS A 223 -3.74 -10.13 9.69
C CYS A 223 -4.35 -11.20 8.78
N ASP A 224 -5.29 -11.98 9.30
CA ASP A 224 -5.98 -13.02 8.51
C ASP A 224 -6.85 -12.39 7.42
N HIS A 225 -7.53 -11.31 7.73
CA HIS A 225 -8.34 -10.58 6.75
C HIS A 225 -7.47 -10.02 5.60
N MET A 226 -6.33 -9.41 5.92
CA MET A 226 -5.41 -8.90 4.88
C MET A 226 -4.85 -10.02 4.01
N ARG A 227 -4.48 -11.14 4.61
CA ARG A 227 -4.01 -12.32 3.86
C ARG A 227 -5.10 -12.91 2.96
N GLN A 228 -6.34 -12.98 3.40
CA GLN A 228 -7.48 -13.44 2.60
C GLN A 228 -7.74 -12.53 1.40
N GLN A 229 -7.59 -11.22 1.56
CA GLN A 229 -7.73 -10.27 0.45
C GLN A 229 -6.63 -10.46 -0.61
N ILE A 230 -5.38 -10.67 -0.19
CA ILE A 230 -4.29 -11.03 -1.13
C ILE A 230 -4.60 -12.36 -1.80
N ALA A 231 -5.03 -13.38 -1.07
CA ALA A 231 -5.36 -14.69 -1.64
C ALA A 231 -6.48 -14.61 -2.68
N GLY A 232 -7.52 -13.82 -2.41
CA GLY A 232 -8.61 -13.58 -3.38
C GLY A 232 -8.14 -12.89 -4.65
N LEU A 233 -7.22 -11.93 -4.55
CA LEU A 233 -6.61 -11.30 -5.73
C LEU A 233 -5.74 -12.30 -6.50
N VAL A 234 -4.91 -13.09 -5.82
CA VAL A 234 -4.07 -14.13 -6.44
C VAL A 234 -4.91 -15.12 -7.24
N GLU A 235 -6.07 -15.55 -6.71
CA GLU A 235 -6.99 -16.45 -7.41
C GLU A 235 -7.49 -15.82 -8.72
N VAL A 236 -7.95 -14.57 -8.68
CA VAL A 236 -8.41 -13.85 -9.87
C VAL A 236 -7.29 -13.68 -10.89
N LEU A 237 -6.09 -13.28 -10.45
CA LEU A 237 -4.95 -13.08 -11.35
C LEU A 237 -4.44 -14.40 -11.96
N ARG A 238 -4.53 -15.52 -11.26
CA ARG A 238 -4.19 -16.84 -11.79
C ARG A 238 -5.13 -17.27 -12.92
N GLU A 239 -6.42 -17.07 -12.72
CA GLU A 239 -7.42 -17.47 -13.69
C GLU A 239 -7.42 -16.61 -14.96
N ASP A 240 -7.33 -15.30 -14.81
CA ASP A 240 -7.58 -14.35 -15.89
C ASP A 240 -6.29 -13.73 -16.47
N ASP A 241 -5.26 -13.56 -15.66
CA ASP A 241 -4.02 -12.86 -16.04
C ASP A 241 -2.81 -13.80 -16.14
N GLY A 242 -2.99 -15.10 -15.85
CA GLY A 242 -1.95 -16.11 -15.96
C GLY A 242 -0.85 -15.98 -14.91
N LEU A 243 -1.17 -15.46 -13.72
CA LEU A 243 -0.21 -15.35 -12.61
C LEU A 243 0.33 -16.74 -12.25
N PRO A 244 1.65 -16.99 -12.31
CA PRO A 244 2.24 -18.27 -11.95
C PRO A 244 2.21 -18.48 -10.43
N GLU A 245 2.53 -19.69 -10.01
CA GLU A 245 2.86 -19.94 -8.62
C GLU A 245 4.27 -19.44 -8.31
N SER A 246 4.42 -18.67 -7.23
CA SER A 246 5.72 -18.15 -6.81
C SER A 246 6.74 -19.26 -6.57
N MET A 247 7.96 -19.10 -7.06
CA MET A 247 9.06 -20.05 -6.79
C MET A 247 9.36 -20.18 -5.29
N GLU A 248 9.21 -19.10 -4.53
CA GLU A 248 9.39 -19.14 -3.07
C GLU A 248 8.31 -19.98 -2.40
N HIS A 249 7.06 -19.88 -2.86
CA HIS A 249 5.98 -20.72 -2.36
C HIS A 249 6.24 -22.20 -2.64
N ARG A 250 6.63 -22.54 -3.87
CA ARG A 250 6.98 -23.92 -4.25
C ARG A 250 8.15 -24.47 -3.43
N LEU A 251 9.15 -23.61 -3.15
CA LEU A 251 10.29 -23.98 -2.30
C LEU A 251 9.86 -24.28 -0.86
N ASP A 252 9.04 -23.41 -0.27
CA ASP A 252 8.52 -23.61 1.09
C ASP A 252 7.66 -24.87 1.19
N GLU A 253 6.84 -25.18 0.18
CA GLU A 253 6.08 -26.42 0.12
C GLU A 253 6.97 -27.66 -0.03
N ALA A 254 8.01 -27.59 -0.87
CA ALA A 254 8.96 -28.70 -1.03
C ALA A 254 9.70 -29.00 0.28
N ILE A 255 10.11 -27.94 0.99
CA ILE A 255 10.71 -28.06 2.33
C ILE A 255 9.73 -28.72 3.31
N ALA A 256 8.48 -28.28 3.35
CA ALA A 256 7.45 -28.82 4.25
C ALA A 256 7.15 -30.31 3.97
N ARG A 257 7.23 -30.73 2.70
CA ARG A 257 7.06 -32.16 2.30
C ARG A 257 8.31 -32.99 2.50
N GLY A 258 9.48 -32.38 2.80
CA GLY A 258 10.77 -33.06 2.90
C GLY A 258 11.32 -33.56 1.54
N ASP A 259 10.92 -32.90 0.43
CA ASP A 259 11.36 -33.22 -0.92
C ASP A 259 12.71 -32.57 -1.23
N GLU A 260 13.79 -33.21 -0.76
CA GLU A 260 15.16 -32.68 -0.90
C GLU A 260 15.57 -32.45 -2.36
N GLU A 261 15.11 -33.30 -3.29
CA GLU A 261 15.45 -33.19 -4.71
C GLU A 261 14.82 -31.92 -5.33
N GLU A 262 13.54 -31.69 -5.08
CA GLU A 262 12.82 -30.49 -5.53
C GLU A 262 13.37 -29.21 -4.86
N VAL A 263 13.69 -29.24 -3.58
CA VAL A 263 14.33 -28.14 -2.83
C VAL A 263 15.63 -27.74 -3.53
N GLU A 264 16.50 -28.70 -3.84
CA GLU A 264 17.78 -28.42 -4.47
C GLU A 264 17.62 -27.92 -5.92
N ARG A 265 16.63 -28.43 -6.64
CA ARG A 265 16.30 -27.98 -7.99
C ARG A 265 15.83 -26.52 -7.98
N LEU A 266 14.88 -26.17 -7.11
CA LEU A 266 14.32 -24.81 -7.01
C LEU A 266 15.39 -23.81 -6.57
N ARG A 267 16.23 -24.15 -5.60
CA ARG A 267 17.36 -23.30 -5.17
C ARG A 267 18.32 -22.98 -6.31
N ARG A 268 18.69 -23.97 -7.08
CA ARG A 268 19.57 -23.76 -8.26
C ARG A 268 18.91 -22.87 -9.31
N GLU A 269 17.61 -23.03 -9.54
CA GLU A 269 16.87 -22.20 -10.47
C GLU A 269 16.79 -20.74 -10.00
N MET A 270 16.50 -20.51 -8.70
CA MET A 270 16.49 -19.17 -8.11
C MET A 270 17.86 -18.50 -8.21
N ILE A 271 18.95 -19.21 -7.94
CA ILE A 271 20.30 -18.68 -8.06
C ILE A 271 20.61 -18.29 -9.51
N ARG A 272 20.27 -19.13 -10.49
CA ARG A 272 20.48 -18.82 -11.92
C ARG A 272 19.76 -17.54 -12.34
N ARG A 273 18.51 -17.38 -11.93
CA ARG A 273 17.75 -16.16 -12.21
C ARG A 273 18.35 -14.92 -11.53
N ALA A 274 18.81 -15.04 -10.27
CA ALA A 274 19.41 -13.93 -9.53
C ALA A 274 20.76 -13.46 -10.13
N VAL A 275 21.52 -14.38 -10.77
CA VAL A 275 22.81 -14.05 -11.38
C VAL A 275 22.67 -13.57 -12.84
N GLY A 276 21.46 -13.57 -13.39
CA GLY A 276 21.20 -13.11 -14.76
C GLY A 276 21.64 -14.11 -15.83
N GLU A 277 21.91 -15.40 -15.50
CA GLU A 277 22.11 -16.47 -16.43
C GLU A 277 20.77 -17.05 -16.91
N GLY A 278 19.98 -16.21 -17.57
CA GLY A 278 18.73 -16.59 -18.20
C GLY A 278 18.84 -16.41 -19.71
N GLU A 279 18.86 -17.55 -20.45
CA GLU A 279 18.71 -17.79 -21.89
C GLU A 279 19.30 -16.81 -22.89
#